data_0226a7f0c95924232349696f274dfc06
#
_entry.id   0226a7f0c95924232349696f274dfc06
#
_cell.length_a   1.000
_cell.length_b   1.000
_cell.length_c   1.000
_cell.angle_alpha   90.00
_cell.angle_beta   90.00
_cell.angle_gamma   90.00
#
_symmetry.space_group_name_H-M   'P 1'
#
loop_
_entity.id
_entity.type
_entity.pdbx_description
1 polymer ?
#
loop_
_entity_poly.entity_id
_entity_poly.type
_entity_poly.pdbx_seq_one_letter_code
_entity_poly.pdbx_strand_id
1 'polypeptide(L)'
;MIAVIGGGASGLMAALTAAEHNDEVVLLERQPRVGRKLLSTGNGRCNLSNINAAPQKYHGADVQFVQPALAAFGVPDTIEYFRGLGLLTVCEADGRIYPWSNQAGSVVDVLRLAAAGRGISLRTDCQVTALRQTAAGFALELGEHRLLADKVIVCCGGLAGGKVGGSGSGYALLQGLGHTCTRLYPSLVQLKTDNTFVRALKGVRAKLPWHQHEHL
;
A
#
# COMPACT_ATOMS: atom_id res chain seq x y z
N MET A 1 16.44 12.11 -11.88
CA MET A 1 15.40 12.15 -10.82
C MET A 1 14.40 11.03 -11.04
N ILE A 2 14.00 10.34 -9.95
CA ILE A 2 12.91 9.34 -9.93
C ILE A 2 11.70 9.94 -9.23
N ALA A 3 10.52 9.92 -9.88
CA ALA A 3 9.26 10.34 -9.25
C ALA A 3 8.44 9.12 -8.80
N VAL A 4 8.02 9.12 -7.54
CA VAL A 4 7.13 8.10 -6.97
C VAL A 4 5.76 8.73 -6.74
N ILE A 5 4.70 8.18 -7.32
CA ILE A 5 3.34 8.70 -7.22
C ILE A 5 2.53 7.89 -6.21
N GLY A 6 2.19 8.50 -5.08
CA GLY A 6 1.43 7.92 -3.98
C GLY A 6 2.28 7.61 -2.76
N GLY A 7 1.99 8.27 -1.63
CA GLY A 7 2.68 8.14 -0.34
C GLY A 7 2.09 7.06 0.58
N GLY A 8 1.58 5.96 0.01
CA GLY A 8 1.17 4.78 0.76
C GLY A 8 2.32 3.85 1.12
N ALA A 9 2.03 2.64 1.61
CA ALA A 9 3.04 1.63 1.96
C ALA A 9 4.00 1.35 0.80
N SER A 10 3.46 1.02 -0.37
CA SER A 10 4.26 0.70 -1.55
C SER A 10 5.10 1.88 -2.03
N GLY A 11 4.55 3.11 -1.99
CA GLY A 11 5.27 4.29 -2.44
C GLY A 11 6.39 4.71 -1.50
N LEU A 12 6.18 4.64 -0.19
CA LEU A 12 7.24 4.90 0.78
C LEU A 12 8.37 3.87 0.65
N MET A 13 8.06 2.57 0.53
CA MET A 13 9.06 1.54 0.29
C MET A 13 9.79 1.74 -1.03
N ALA A 14 9.06 2.01 -2.13
CA ALA A 14 9.65 2.25 -3.44
C ALA A 14 10.57 3.47 -3.46
N ALA A 15 10.17 4.56 -2.78
CA ALA A 15 11.01 5.75 -2.67
C ALA A 15 12.29 5.49 -1.87
N LEU A 16 12.18 4.74 -0.75
CA LEU A 16 13.33 4.36 0.07
C LEU A 16 14.31 3.49 -0.72
N THR A 17 13.81 2.48 -1.44
CA THR A 17 14.64 1.60 -2.28
C THR A 17 15.25 2.37 -3.46
N ALA A 18 14.49 3.26 -4.11
CA ALA A 18 15.03 4.09 -5.19
C ALA A 18 16.16 5.01 -4.72
N ALA A 19 16.04 5.56 -3.51
CA ALA A 19 17.08 6.43 -2.92
C ALA A 19 18.37 5.68 -2.54
N GLU A 20 18.37 4.36 -2.45
CA GLU A 20 19.59 3.56 -2.27
C GLU A 20 20.48 3.56 -3.52
N HIS A 21 19.87 3.79 -4.70
CA HIS A 21 20.52 3.69 -5.99
C HIS A 21 20.49 5.00 -6.80
N ASN A 22 19.86 6.04 -6.27
CA ASN A 22 19.70 7.32 -6.96
C ASN A 22 19.63 8.47 -5.95
N ASP A 23 20.38 9.52 -6.22
CA ASP A 23 20.51 10.66 -5.30
C ASP A 23 19.30 11.60 -5.31
N GLU A 24 18.43 11.53 -6.35
CA GLU A 24 17.29 12.42 -6.47
C GLU A 24 15.98 11.65 -6.62
N VAL A 25 15.23 11.56 -5.51
CA VAL A 25 13.92 10.94 -5.46
C VAL A 25 12.88 11.94 -4.94
N VAL A 26 11.75 12.08 -5.65
CA VAL A 26 10.59 12.83 -5.20
C VAL A 26 9.40 11.90 -5.01
N LEU A 27 8.71 12.00 -3.87
CA LEU A 27 7.49 11.28 -3.58
C LEU A 27 6.33 12.28 -3.54
N LEU A 28 5.33 12.04 -4.40
CA LEU A 28 4.16 12.90 -4.58
C LEU A 28 2.93 12.24 -3.98
N GLU A 29 2.34 12.87 -2.96
CA GLU A 29 1.13 12.38 -2.30
C GLU A 29 0.01 13.42 -2.40
N ARG A 30 -1.16 13.03 -2.89
CA ARG A 30 -2.31 13.93 -3.06
C ARG A 30 -2.99 14.34 -1.74
N GLN A 31 -2.82 13.55 -0.69
CA GLN A 31 -3.37 13.83 0.64
C GLN A 31 -2.42 14.73 1.45
N PRO A 32 -2.90 15.41 2.50
CA PRO A 32 -2.05 16.27 3.34
C PRO A 32 -1.03 15.50 4.17
N ARG A 33 -1.05 14.17 4.14
CA ARG A 33 -0.07 13.31 4.82
C ARG A 33 0.04 11.93 4.17
N VAL A 34 1.22 11.37 4.24
CA VAL A 34 1.52 10.01 3.77
C VAL A 34 0.92 8.94 4.69
N GLY A 35 0.82 7.70 4.22
CA GLY A 35 0.46 6.55 5.02
C GLY A 35 -1.01 6.48 5.47
N ARG A 36 -1.90 7.31 4.95
CA ARG A 36 -3.28 7.42 5.43
C ARG A 36 -4.01 6.07 5.47
N LYS A 37 -3.86 5.24 4.45
CA LYS A 37 -4.46 3.91 4.42
C LYS A 37 -3.77 2.95 5.40
N LEU A 38 -2.45 3.04 5.57
CA LEU A 38 -1.69 2.28 6.55
C LEU A 38 -2.27 2.42 7.95
N LEU A 39 -2.60 3.66 8.36
CA LEU A 39 -3.16 3.95 9.69
C LEU A 39 -4.47 3.22 9.98
N SER A 40 -5.22 2.79 8.95
CA SER A 40 -6.48 2.06 9.12
C SER A 40 -6.34 0.54 9.01
N THR A 41 -5.18 0.03 8.58
CA THR A 41 -4.95 -1.40 8.42
C THR A 41 -4.80 -2.10 9.76
N GLY A 42 -5.12 -3.41 9.81
CA GLY A 42 -5.02 -4.19 11.04
C GLY A 42 -5.79 -3.57 12.21
N ASN A 43 -6.92 -2.89 11.96
CA ASN A 43 -7.68 -2.13 12.96
C ASN A 43 -6.85 -1.03 13.68
N GLY A 44 -6.05 -0.30 12.95
CA GLY A 44 -5.19 0.76 13.48
C GLY A 44 -3.84 0.25 14.01
N ARG A 45 -3.54 -1.04 13.86
CA ARG A 45 -2.31 -1.68 14.33
C ARG A 45 -1.26 -1.87 13.23
N CYS A 46 -1.66 -1.85 11.96
CA CYS A 46 -0.88 -2.20 10.77
C CYS A 46 -0.37 -3.65 10.79
N ASN A 47 -1.13 -4.57 10.21
CA ASN A 47 -0.63 -5.91 9.93
C ASN A 47 0.45 -5.83 8.83
N LEU A 48 1.72 -5.90 9.24
CA LEU A 48 2.89 -5.74 8.36
C LEU A 48 3.07 -6.93 7.42
N SER A 49 2.94 -8.14 7.95
CA SER A 49 3.19 -9.38 7.23
C SER A 49 2.53 -10.57 7.94
N ASN A 50 2.78 -11.77 7.41
CA ASN A 50 2.37 -13.01 8.06
C ASN A 50 3.44 -14.09 7.80
N ILE A 51 3.90 -14.78 8.85
CA ILE A 51 4.93 -15.83 8.73
C ILE A 51 4.51 -16.97 7.80
N ASN A 52 3.19 -17.14 7.61
CA ASN A 52 2.63 -18.15 6.72
C ASN A 52 2.41 -17.63 5.28
N ALA A 53 2.94 -16.45 4.93
CA ALA A 53 2.84 -15.95 3.56
C ALA A 53 3.60 -16.87 2.60
N ALA A 54 2.86 -17.43 1.63
CA ALA A 54 3.38 -18.34 0.64
C ALA A 54 2.51 -18.25 -0.62
N PRO A 55 3.00 -18.57 -1.82
CA PRO A 55 2.22 -18.47 -3.06
C PRO A 55 0.84 -19.13 -2.97
N GLN A 56 0.73 -20.25 -2.24
CA GLN A 56 -0.52 -21.01 -2.04
C GLN A 56 -1.60 -20.25 -1.25
N LYS A 57 -1.24 -19.12 -0.63
CA LYS A 57 -2.17 -18.25 0.10
C LYS A 57 -2.70 -17.10 -0.75
N TYR A 58 -2.26 -17.02 -2.01
CA TYR A 58 -2.73 -16.04 -2.98
C TYR A 58 -3.76 -16.69 -3.89
N HIS A 59 -4.75 -15.91 -4.32
CA HIS A 59 -5.85 -16.38 -5.15
C HIS A 59 -5.98 -15.47 -6.36
N GLY A 60 -6.19 -16.06 -7.53
CA GLY A 60 -6.32 -15.35 -8.81
C GLY A 60 -6.11 -16.27 -10.01
N ALA A 61 -6.15 -15.70 -11.19
CA ALA A 61 -5.94 -16.45 -12.43
C ALA A 61 -4.49 -16.95 -12.57
N ASP A 62 -3.53 -16.20 -12.05
CA ASP A 62 -2.10 -16.55 -12.05
C ASP A 62 -1.50 -16.27 -10.67
N VAL A 63 -1.49 -17.28 -9.81
CA VAL A 63 -0.92 -17.18 -8.46
C VAL A 63 0.60 -17.24 -8.45
N GLN A 64 1.22 -17.75 -9.52
CA GLN A 64 2.68 -17.81 -9.64
C GLN A 64 3.29 -16.41 -9.80
N PHE A 65 2.50 -15.42 -10.21
CA PHE A 65 2.90 -14.02 -10.36
C PHE A 65 3.56 -13.44 -9.09
N VAL A 66 3.16 -13.88 -7.88
CA VAL A 66 3.71 -13.38 -6.63
C VAL A 66 5.04 -14.04 -6.23
N GLN A 67 5.38 -15.18 -6.82
CA GLN A 67 6.54 -15.98 -6.41
C GLN A 67 7.88 -15.24 -6.55
N PRO A 68 8.18 -14.54 -7.66
CA PRO A 68 9.42 -13.79 -7.79
C PRO A 68 9.56 -12.69 -6.74
N ALA A 69 8.46 -11.99 -6.42
CA ALA A 69 8.46 -10.94 -5.41
C ALA A 69 8.71 -11.48 -4.01
N LEU A 70 8.05 -12.59 -3.63
CA LEU A 70 8.26 -13.24 -2.33
C LEU A 70 9.64 -13.87 -2.20
N ALA A 71 10.23 -14.34 -3.30
CA ALA A 71 11.59 -14.85 -3.31
C ALA A 71 12.64 -13.74 -3.17
N ALA A 72 12.40 -12.58 -3.78
CA ALA A 72 13.31 -11.44 -3.75
C ALA A 72 13.23 -10.66 -2.43
N PHE A 73 12.05 -10.57 -1.83
CA PHE A 73 11.81 -9.83 -0.59
C PHE A 73 10.67 -10.52 0.19
N GLY A 74 11.02 -11.52 0.99
CA GLY A 74 10.10 -12.34 1.74
C GLY A 74 9.76 -11.79 3.11
N VAL A 75 9.15 -12.64 3.94
CA VAL A 75 8.75 -12.25 5.30
C VAL A 75 9.95 -11.96 6.21
N PRO A 76 11.02 -12.80 6.20
CA PRO A 76 12.22 -12.50 7.00
C PRO A 76 12.86 -11.17 6.60
N ASP A 77 12.96 -10.89 5.29
CA ASP A 77 13.54 -9.65 4.76
C ASP A 77 12.71 -8.43 5.18
N THR A 78 11.39 -8.57 5.15
CA THR A 78 10.46 -7.51 5.63
C THR A 78 10.71 -7.19 7.10
N ILE A 79 10.80 -8.21 7.97
CA ILE A 79 11.02 -8.03 9.41
C ILE A 79 12.37 -7.34 9.64
N GLU A 80 13.43 -7.84 8.97
CA GLU A 80 14.77 -7.29 9.09
C GLU A 80 14.86 -5.86 8.60
N TYR A 81 14.24 -5.56 7.47
CA TYR A 81 14.18 -4.20 6.92
C TYR A 81 13.56 -3.22 7.92
N PHE A 82 12.41 -3.55 8.50
CA PHE A 82 11.76 -2.69 9.49
C PHE A 82 12.56 -2.61 10.80
N ARG A 83 13.23 -3.69 11.21
CA ARG A 83 14.14 -3.67 12.35
C ARG A 83 15.31 -2.72 12.10
N GLY A 84 15.87 -2.73 10.90
CA GLY A 84 16.93 -1.78 10.49
C GLY A 84 16.47 -0.32 10.50
N LEU A 85 15.18 -0.06 10.31
CA LEU A 85 14.58 1.26 10.48
C LEU A 85 14.23 1.61 11.93
N GLY A 86 14.51 0.71 12.90
CA GLY A 86 14.20 0.91 14.31
C GLY A 86 12.80 0.47 14.73
N LEU A 87 12.05 -0.25 13.89
CA LEU A 87 10.73 -0.78 14.20
C LEU A 87 10.83 -2.22 14.70
N LEU A 88 10.58 -2.45 15.99
CA LEU A 88 10.41 -3.79 16.52
C LEU A 88 9.03 -4.35 16.17
N THR A 89 8.98 -5.65 15.89
CA THR A 89 7.76 -6.36 15.52
C THR A 89 7.45 -7.50 16.48
N VAL A 90 6.19 -7.91 16.52
CA VAL A 90 5.70 -9.08 17.26
C VAL A 90 4.89 -9.97 16.31
N CYS A 91 5.09 -11.28 16.42
CA CYS A 91 4.30 -12.29 15.74
C CYS A 91 3.21 -12.81 16.65
N GLU A 92 1.96 -12.74 16.26
CA GLU A 92 0.82 -13.32 16.96
C GLU A 92 0.69 -14.83 16.65
N ALA A 93 -0.08 -15.55 17.47
CA ALA A 93 -0.24 -17.00 17.39
C ALA A 93 -0.77 -17.49 16.01
N ASP A 94 -1.50 -16.65 15.28
CA ASP A 94 -2.01 -16.92 13.94
C ASP A 94 -1.04 -16.53 12.82
N GLY A 95 0.19 -16.16 13.18
CA GLY A 95 1.26 -15.82 12.27
C GLY A 95 1.25 -14.37 11.79
N ARG A 96 0.30 -13.55 12.18
CA ARG A 96 0.27 -12.13 11.83
C ARG A 96 1.37 -11.34 12.53
N ILE A 97 2.00 -10.44 11.81
CA ILE A 97 3.10 -9.62 12.30
C ILE A 97 2.64 -8.17 12.42
N TYR A 98 2.82 -7.62 13.61
CA TYR A 98 2.47 -6.24 13.95
C TYR A 98 3.67 -5.48 14.49
N PRO A 99 3.68 -4.14 14.48
CA PRO A 99 4.66 -3.38 15.25
C PRO A 99 4.47 -3.67 16.75
N TRP A 100 5.56 -3.75 17.48
CA TRP A 100 5.52 -3.99 18.93
C TRP A 100 4.69 -2.97 19.69
N SER A 101 4.69 -1.71 19.23
CA SER A 101 3.85 -0.64 19.77
C SER A 101 2.35 -0.89 19.61
N ASN A 102 1.96 -1.85 18.79
CA ASN A 102 0.56 -2.13 18.45
C ASN A 102 -0.17 -0.94 17.78
N GLN A 103 0.57 -0.02 17.18
CA GLN A 103 0.05 1.19 16.55
C GLN A 103 0.58 1.35 15.12
N ALA A 104 -0.33 1.52 14.17
CA ALA A 104 0.02 1.76 12.77
C ALA A 104 0.81 3.06 12.56
N GLY A 105 0.66 4.03 13.47
CA GLY A 105 1.43 5.27 13.47
C GLY A 105 2.92 5.04 13.50
N SER A 106 3.40 4.10 14.32
CA SER A 106 4.84 3.77 14.41
C SER A 106 5.42 3.32 13.07
N VAL A 107 4.65 2.56 12.27
CA VAL A 107 5.09 2.13 10.93
C VAL A 107 5.20 3.32 9.97
N VAL A 108 4.21 4.22 10.00
CA VAL A 108 4.24 5.42 9.15
C VAL A 108 5.39 6.34 9.54
N ASP A 109 5.64 6.50 10.84
CA ASP A 109 6.68 7.38 11.35
C ASP A 109 8.09 6.88 10.98
N VAL A 110 8.39 5.58 11.15
CA VAL A 110 9.72 5.07 10.77
C VAL A 110 9.97 5.18 9.28
N LEU A 111 8.96 4.94 8.43
CA LEU A 111 9.09 5.11 6.98
C LEU A 111 9.28 6.57 6.60
N ARG A 112 8.53 7.48 7.20
CA ARG A 112 8.62 8.93 6.97
C ARG A 112 9.97 9.50 7.42
N LEU A 113 10.44 9.09 8.59
CA LEU A 113 11.74 9.51 9.13
C LEU A 113 12.89 8.95 8.27
N ALA A 114 12.81 7.70 7.84
CA ALA A 114 13.77 7.12 6.92
C ALA A 114 13.81 7.87 5.59
N ALA A 115 12.64 8.25 5.04
CA ALA A 115 12.56 9.04 3.81
C ALA A 115 13.22 10.42 3.98
N ALA A 116 12.98 11.09 5.09
CA ALA A 116 13.63 12.36 5.42
C ALA A 116 15.16 12.19 5.56
N GLY A 117 15.59 11.16 6.29
CA GLY A 117 17.02 10.86 6.50
C GLY A 117 17.78 10.51 5.23
N ARG A 118 17.09 10.02 4.19
CA ARG A 118 17.66 9.75 2.84
C ARG A 118 17.49 10.92 1.87
N GLY A 119 17.05 12.08 2.31
CA GLY A 119 16.89 13.26 1.48
C GLY A 119 15.79 13.17 0.42
N ILE A 120 14.83 12.26 0.59
CA ILE A 120 13.69 12.13 -0.34
C ILE A 120 12.79 13.37 -0.23
N SER A 121 12.56 14.05 -1.37
CA SER A 121 11.64 15.18 -1.43
C SER A 121 10.20 14.69 -1.34
N LEU A 122 9.60 14.77 -0.14
CA LEU A 122 8.22 14.38 0.09
C LEU A 122 7.30 15.58 -0.09
N ARG A 123 6.39 15.51 -1.08
CA ARG A 123 5.42 16.57 -1.41
C ARG A 123 4.00 16.06 -1.17
N THR A 124 3.34 16.59 -0.16
CA THR A 124 1.93 16.34 0.13
C THR A 124 1.04 17.38 -0.56
N ASP A 125 -0.28 17.18 -0.54
CA ASP A 125 -1.27 17.99 -1.26
C ASP A 125 -0.92 18.16 -2.75
N CYS A 126 -0.26 17.13 -3.30
CA CYS A 126 0.33 17.13 -4.61
C CYS A 126 -0.28 16.01 -5.47
N GLN A 127 -1.34 16.32 -6.19
CA GLN A 127 -2.04 15.38 -7.03
C GLN A 127 -1.46 15.35 -8.44
N VAL A 128 -0.99 14.18 -8.89
CA VAL A 128 -0.67 13.95 -10.30
C VAL A 128 -1.97 13.68 -11.06
N THR A 129 -2.30 14.55 -12.00
CA THR A 129 -3.53 14.47 -12.80
C THR A 129 -3.32 13.80 -14.15
N ALA A 130 -2.11 13.89 -14.71
CA ALA A 130 -1.74 13.20 -15.94
C ALA A 130 -0.26 12.81 -15.93
N LEU A 131 0.06 11.76 -16.66
CA LEU A 131 1.41 11.25 -16.87
C LEU A 131 1.62 11.04 -18.37
N ARG A 132 2.66 11.64 -18.93
CA ARG A 132 2.98 11.57 -20.35
C ARG A 132 4.43 11.15 -20.55
N GLN A 133 4.67 10.26 -21.48
CA GLN A 133 6.03 9.96 -21.94
C GLN A 133 6.55 11.09 -22.82
N THR A 134 7.82 11.43 -22.67
CA THR A 134 8.54 12.43 -23.46
C THR A 134 9.82 11.82 -24.02
N ALA A 135 10.51 12.52 -24.88
CA ALA A 135 11.80 12.08 -25.43
C ALA A 135 12.88 11.88 -24.33
N ALA A 136 12.79 12.63 -23.21
CA ALA A 136 13.77 12.63 -22.13
C ALA A 136 13.26 11.94 -20.84
N GLY A 137 12.17 11.17 -20.89
CA GLY A 137 11.60 10.54 -19.72
C GLY A 137 10.08 10.78 -19.62
N PHE A 138 9.62 11.35 -18.51
CA PHE A 138 8.19 11.54 -18.23
C PHE A 138 7.89 12.97 -17.78
N ALA A 139 6.73 13.47 -18.16
CA ALA A 139 6.14 14.69 -17.65
C ALA A 139 4.91 14.36 -16.79
N LEU A 140 4.91 14.84 -15.56
CA LEU A 140 3.84 14.71 -14.59
C LEU A 140 3.11 16.04 -14.46
N GLU A 141 1.80 16.07 -14.69
CA GLU A 141 0.98 17.27 -14.53
C GLU A 141 0.47 17.36 -13.07
N LEU A 142 0.73 18.49 -12.43
CA LEU A 142 0.45 18.77 -11.01
C LEU A 142 -0.41 20.05 -10.89
N GLY A 143 -1.64 20.01 -11.40
CA GLY A 143 -2.46 21.20 -11.58
C GLY A 143 -1.87 22.11 -12.65
N GLU A 144 -1.50 23.35 -12.28
CA GLU A 144 -0.85 24.31 -13.20
C GLU A 144 0.66 24.08 -13.38
N HIS A 145 1.24 23.21 -12.57
CA HIS A 145 2.68 22.91 -12.61
C HIS A 145 2.96 21.60 -13.33
N ARG A 146 4.19 21.51 -13.83
CA ARG A 146 4.72 20.30 -14.45
C ARG A 146 6.03 19.89 -13.79
N LEU A 147 6.16 18.59 -13.53
CA LEU A 147 7.41 17.97 -13.08
C LEU A 147 7.94 17.04 -14.17
N LEU A 148 9.24 17.12 -14.45
CA LEU A 148 9.93 16.19 -15.35
C LEU A 148 10.66 15.15 -14.50
N ALA A 149 10.65 13.90 -14.94
CA ALA A 149 11.35 12.79 -14.28
C ALA A 149 11.90 11.81 -15.32
N ASP A 150 13.07 11.23 -15.04
CA ASP A 150 13.67 10.21 -15.90
C ASP A 150 12.88 8.89 -15.81
N LYS A 151 12.41 8.57 -14.60
CA LYS A 151 11.63 7.37 -14.29
C LYS A 151 10.48 7.69 -13.36
N VAL A 152 9.39 6.91 -13.47
CA VAL A 152 8.21 7.06 -12.63
C VAL A 152 7.80 5.71 -12.05
N ILE A 153 7.50 5.69 -10.75
CA ILE A 153 6.94 4.52 -10.06
C ILE A 153 5.52 4.89 -9.60
N VAL A 154 4.52 4.17 -10.11
CA VAL A 154 3.11 4.45 -9.79
C VAL A 154 2.67 3.59 -8.63
N CYS A 155 2.46 4.21 -7.47
CA CYS A 155 2.10 3.58 -6.19
C CYS A 155 0.78 4.12 -5.61
N CYS A 156 -0.16 4.51 -6.48
CA CYS A 156 -1.42 5.16 -6.09
C CYS A 156 -2.41 4.25 -5.34
N GLY A 157 -2.12 2.94 -5.26
CA GLY A 157 -3.04 1.95 -4.70
C GLY A 157 -4.24 1.68 -5.62
N GLY A 158 -5.18 0.88 -5.13
CA GLY A 158 -6.37 0.46 -5.86
C GLY A 158 -7.66 1.12 -5.35
N LEU A 159 -8.81 0.57 -5.75
CA LEU A 159 -10.15 1.09 -5.40
C LEU A 159 -10.54 0.83 -3.94
N ALA A 160 -9.94 -0.16 -3.28
CA ALA A 160 -10.29 -0.52 -1.91
C ALA A 160 -10.02 0.62 -0.92
N GLY A 161 -10.95 0.86 0.01
CA GLY A 161 -10.78 1.87 1.06
C GLY A 161 -10.93 3.31 0.57
N GLY A 162 -11.97 3.62 -0.18
CA GLY A 162 -12.24 4.97 -0.71
C GLY A 162 -12.20 6.07 0.34
N LYS A 163 -12.72 5.83 1.55
CA LYS A 163 -12.70 6.79 2.67
C LYS A 163 -11.28 7.12 3.18
N VAL A 164 -10.32 6.24 2.93
CA VAL A 164 -8.92 6.37 3.36
C VAL A 164 -7.95 6.54 2.18
N GLY A 165 -8.46 6.94 1.01
CA GLY A 165 -7.63 7.34 -0.12
C GLY A 165 -7.62 6.41 -1.32
N GLY A 166 -8.34 5.28 -1.30
CA GLY A 166 -8.51 4.43 -2.50
C GLY A 166 -9.33 5.16 -3.57
N SER A 167 -8.81 5.33 -4.79
CA SER A 167 -9.50 6.06 -5.86
C SER A 167 -9.32 5.48 -7.25
N GLY A 168 -8.38 4.55 -7.41
CA GLY A 168 -8.05 4.03 -8.72
C GLY A 168 -7.38 5.04 -9.66
N SER A 169 -6.94 6.21 -9.19
CA SER A 169 -6.29 7.22 -10.02
C SER A 169 -5.05 6.68 -10.76
N GLY A 170 -4.31 5.74 -10.15
CA GLY A 170 -3.18 5.09 -10.80
C GLY A 170 -3.54 4.32 -12.05
N TYR A 171 -4.73 3.70 -12.10
CA TYR A 171 -5.20 3.01 -13.31
C TYR A 171 -5.36 3.98 -14.48
N ALA A 172 -5.97 5.15 -14.25
CA ALA A 172 -6.14 6.16 -15.29
C ALA A 172 -4.78 6.68 -15.81
N LEU A 173 -3.80 6.91 -14.93
CA LEU A 173 -2.46 7.32 -15.32
C LEU A 173 -1.78 6.27 -16.22
N LEU A 174 -1.86 4.99 -15.84
CA LEU A 174 -1.26 3.90 -16.60
C LEU A 174 -2.00 3.63 -17.92
N GLN A 175 -3.33 3.73 -17.93
CA GLN A 175 -4.13 3.63 -19.15
C GLN A 175 -3.79 4.74 -20.16
N GLY A 176 -3.50 5.95 -19.67
CA GLY A 176 -2.99 7.05 -20.49
C GLY A 176 -1.64 6.77 -21.18
N LEU A 177 -0.89 5.79 -20.68
CA LEU A 177 0.36 5.28 -21.27
C LEU A 177 0.18 3.99 -22.09
N GLY A 178 -1.07 3.55 -22.32
CA GLY A 178 -1.39 2.36 -23.12
C GLY A 178 -1.47 1.06 -22.33
N HIS A 179 -1.35 1.07 -21.00
CA HIS A 179 -1.56 -0.13 -20.20
C HIS A 179 -3.04 -0.48 -20.10
N THR A 180 -3.32 -1.78 -19.95
CA THR A 180 -4.67 -2.29 -19.72
C THR A 180 -4.85 -2.69 -18.25
N CYS A 181 -6.08 -2.70 -17.78
CA CYS A 181 -6.43 -3.17 -16.45
C CYS A 181 -7.44 -4.31 -16.59
N THR A 182 -7.16 -5.45 -15.98
CA THR A 182 -8.10 -6.56 -15.88
C THR A 182 -9.31 -6.16 -15.02
N ARG A 183 -10.43 -6.87 -15.16
CA ARG A 183 -11.62 -6.60 -14.38
C ARG A 183 -11.33 -6.67 -12.88
N LEU A 184 -11.72 -5.63 -12.16
CA LEU A 184 -11.52 -5.53 -10.71
C LEU A 184 -12.72 -6.14 -9.97
N TYR A 185 -12.43 -6.97 -8.97
CA TYR A 185 -13.43 -7.56 -8.09
C TYR A 185 -13.10 -7.23 -6.62
N PRO A 186 -14.09 -6.97 -5.78
CA PRO A 186 -13.87 -6.87 -4.35
C PRO A 186 -13.57 -8.26 -3.79
N SER A 187 -12.54 -8.40 -2.94
CA SER A 187 -12.21 -9.67 -2.27
C SER A 187 -12.77 -9.75 -0.84
N LEU A 188 -12.94 -8.61 -0.18
CA LEU A 188 -13.60 -8.52 1.12
C LEU A 188 -14.81 -7.60 1.00
N VAL A 189 -15.98 -8.14 1.28
CA VAL A 189 -17.25 -7.41 1.20
C VAL A 189 -18.02 -7.56 2.51
N GLN A 190 -18.84 -6.56 2.81
CA GLN A 190 -19.78 -6.63 3.94
C GLN A 190 -20.96 -7.52 3.56
N LEU A 191 -21.37 -8.38 4.47
CA LEU A 191 -22.62 -9.11 4.34
C LEU A 191 -23.78 -8.14 4.61
N LYS A 192 -24.78 -8.15 3.74
CA LYS A 192 -26.05 -7.48 4.00
C LYS A 192 -26.95 -8.46 4.76
N THR A 193 -27.34 -8.08 5.96
CA THR A 193 -28.22 -8.88 6.82
C THR A 193 -29.46 -8.07 7.16
N ASP A 194 -30.47 -8.72 7.75
CA ASP A 194 -31.58 -8.01 8.38
C ASP A 194 -31.06 -7.12 9.51
N ASN A 195 -31.43 -5.85 9.45
CA ASN A 195 -30.97 -4.84 10.41
C ASN A 195 -31.64 -4.93 11.76
N THR A 196 -32.70 -5.71 11.92
CA THR A 196 -33.51 -5.77 13.13
C THR A 196 -32.69 -6.19 14.35
N PHE A 197 -31.81 -7.17 14.17
CA PHE A 197 -30.98 -7.69 15.26
C PHE A 197 -29.58 -7.07 15.32
N VAL A 198 -29.00 -6.72 14.16
CA VAL A 198 -27.59 -6.30 14.10
C VAL A 198 -27.35 -4.85 14.51
N ARG A 199 -28.37 -3.99 14.56
CA ARG A 199 -28.23 -2.60 15.00
C ARG A 199 -27.72 -2.47 16.44
N ALA A 200 -28.20 -3.35 17.33
CA ALA A 200 -27.78 -3.40 18.73
C ALA A 200 -26.34 -3.91 18.91
N LEU A 201 -25.81 -4.61 17.90
CA LEU A 201 -24.47 -5.23 17.93
C LEU A 201 -23.40 -4.36 17.30
N LYS A 202 -23.66 -3.09 17.04
CA LYS A 202 -22.68 -2.17 16.45
C LYS A 202 -21.41 -2.11 17.30
N GLY A 203 -20.27 -2.46 16.69
CA GLY A 203 -18.96 -2.49 17.36
C GLY A 203 -18.64 -3.80 18.08
N VAL A 204 -19.58 -4.74 18.18
CA VAL A 204 -19.32 -6.07 18.73
C VAL A 204 -18.49 -6.89 17.76
N ARG A 205 -17.47 -7.58 18.27
CA ARG A 205 -16.65 -8.55 17.53
C ARG A 205 -16.85 -9.91 18.15
N ALA A 206 -17.18 -10.90 17.33
CA ALA A 206 -17.29 -12.30 17.75
C ALA A 206 -16.36 -13.16 16.90
N LYS A 207 -15.67 -14.11 17.54
CA LYS A 207 -15.01 -15.21 16.83
C LYS A 207 -16.04 -16.34 16.75
N LEU A 208 -16.58 -16.57 15.58
CA LEU A 208 -17.50 -17.65 15.33
C LEU A 208 -16.77 -18.75 14.56
N PRO A 209 -16.95 -20.03 14.91
CA PRO A 209 -16.52 -21.12 14.06
C PRO A 209 -17.27 -21.01 12.73
N TRP A 210 -16.52 -20.96 11.62
CA TRP A 210 -17.13 -20.98 10.29
C TRP A 210 -17.46 -22.43 9.95
N HIS A 211 -18.74 -22.76 9.95
CA HIS A 211 -19.22 -24.00 9.36
C HIS A 211 -19.61 -23.70 7.91
N GLN A 212 -18.90 -24.26 6.95
CA GLN A 212 -19.39 -24.34 5.57
C GLN A 212 -20.63 -25.24 5.60
N HIS A 213 -21.81 -24.64 5.54
CA HIS A 213 -22.97 -25.36 5.07
C HIS A 213 -22.85 -25.41 3.54
N GLU A 214 -22.37 -26.52 3.03
CA GLU A 214 -22.62 -26.94 1.65
C GLU A 214 -24.12 -27.21 1.57
N HIS A 215 -24.89 -26.23 1.16
CA HIS A 215 -26.26 -26.35 0.62
C HIS A 215 -26.94 -25.00 0.76
N LEU A 216 -26.85 -24.21 -0.30
CA LEU A 216 -27.97 -23.42 -0.83
C LEU A 216 -27.69 -23.13 -2.30
#